data_e5e3515876462c827e89f9e892706b22
#
_entry.id   e5e3515876462c827e89f9e892706b22
#
_cell.length_a   1.000
_cell.length_b   1.000
_cell.length_c   1.000
_cell.angle_alpha   90.00
_cell.angle_beta   90.00
_cell.angle_gamma   90.00
#
_symmetry.space_group_name_H-M   'P 1'
#
loop_
_entity.id
_entity.type
_entity.pdbx_description
1 polymer ?
#
loop_
_entity_poly.entity_id
_entity_poly.type
_entity_poly.pdbx_seq_one_letter_code
_entity_poly.pdbx_strand_id
1 'polypeptide(L)'
;VDGTCLRVPFPEGEEEEGERYRCSIRQGAYKAFERNGLVFAYMGPPEQEPPFPEWEGNFTVAETDELVPYSNFQHCNWLQVQDNAADNFHTMALHAKRQVTGEKFQGTTFDEVGAASMEVPPDMHFVPVQGGRSLACSGARRSDDGHMYIRVQHQVLPNLSLHAYTSEDGHKKKLFGRFNIIRWTVPVDDHHSKMLGWRVLGPGIDTRGVGDKNLVGYETMDFLEGQVALRRPQRFGQYKLEDMPPIPSDHRAREHYKDAQYAPGDYEAIISQRQIAVHALENPTKFDAGVFMFRKLLRDAVRGTNPNASPEKFAEWLREEGAAPNSYCSGNVFELPVGRTKEEEVTLRRHLAREVVKILSAAETVKGAQREAFVRERMEALQAEVLERRAA
;
A
#
# COMPACT_ATOMS: atom_id res chain seq x y z
N VAL A 1 -21.05 -19.11 14.38
CA VAL A 1 -21.85 -19.74 13.32
C VAL A 1 -20.97 -20.82 12.70
N ASP A 2 -21.41 -22.08 12.80
CA ASP A 2 -20.64 -23.27 12.43
C ASP A 2 -21.12 -23.94 11.13
N GLY A 3 -22.01 -23.30 10.41
CA GLY A 3 -22.58 -23.80 9.16
C GLY A 3 -23.70 -24.83 9.35
N THR A 4 -24.18 -25.03 10.57
CA THR A 4 -25.30 -25.94 10.84
C THR A 4 -26.61 -25.36 10.29
N CYS A 5 -27.37 -26.16 9.57
CA CYS A 5 -28.70 -25.78 9.10
C CYS A 5 -29.65 -25.62 10.29
N LEU A 6 -30.25 -24.46 10.47
CA LEU A 6 -31.14 -24.18 11.60
C LEU A 6 -32.60 -24.58 11.33
N ARG A 7 -33.03 -24.49 10.08
CA ARG A 7 -34.43 -24.76 9.69
C ARG A 7 -34.52 -25.15 8.24
N VAL A 8 -35.38 -26.13 7.97
CA VAL A 8 -35.82 -26.49 6.61
C VAL A 8 -37.33 -26.45 6.63
N PRO A 9 -38.03 -25.85 5.65
CA PRO A 9 -39.47 -25.91 5.54
C PRO A 9 -39.86 -27.31 5.05
N PHE A 10 -40.61 -28.03 5.85
CA PHE A 10 -41.21 -29.32 5.51
C PHE A 10 -42.74 -29.28 5.69
N PRO A 11 -43.48 -30.11 4.98
CA PRO A 11 -44.92 -30.22 5.18
C PRO A 11 -45.28 -30.66 6.59
N GLU A 12 -46.47 -30.30 7.04
CA GLU A 12 -47.02 -30.69 8.33
C GLU A 12 -47.20 -32.22 8.37
N GLY A 13 -46.68 -32.87 9.41
CA GLY A 13 -46.67 -34.32 9.55
C GLY A 13 -45.40 -35.03 9.08
N GLU A 14 -44.43 -34.29 8.52
CA GLU A 14 -43.16 -34.83 8.02
C GLU A 14 -41.97 -34.27 8.85
N GLU A 15 -42.17 -33.92 10.10
CA GLU A 15 -41.20 -33.25 10.95
C GLU A 15 -39.94 -34.09 11.20
N GLU A 16 -40.09 -35.42 11.35
CA GLU A 16 -38.96 -36.33 11.54
C GLU A 16 -38.06 -36.42 10.31
N GLU A 17 -38.63 -36.40 9.12
CA GLU A 17 -37.87 -36.37 7.85
C GLU A 17 -37.19 -35.02 7.66
N GLY A 18 -37.90 -33.95 7.96
CA GLY A 18 -37.37 -32.59 7.96
C GLY A 18 -36.19 -32.43 8.90
N GLU A 19 -36.25 -32.96 10.08
CA GLU A 19 -35.16 -32.92 11.05
C GLU A 19 -33.96 -33.78 10.60
N ARG A 20 -34.20 -34.97 10.06
CA ARG A 20 -33.12 -35.80 9.48
C ARG A 20 -32.43 -35.11 8.33
N TYR A 21 -33.18 -34.48 7.44
CA TYR A 21 -32.65 -33.70 6.32
C TYR A 21 -31.88 -32.48 6.81
N ARG A 22 -32.44 -31.72 7.75
CA ARG A 22 -31.80 -30.58 8.37
C ARG A 22 -30.42 -30.93 8.96
N CYS A 23 -30.32 -32.06 9.68
CA CYS A 23 -29.08 -32.54 10.28
C CYS A 23 -28.06 -33.05 9.25
N SER A 24 -28.49 -33.41 8.04
CA SER A 24 -27.63 -33.86 6.96
C SER A 24 -27.00 -32.69 6.17
N ILE A 25 -27.54 -31.48 6.31
CA ILE A 25 -27.10 -30.32 5.58
C ILE A 25 -26.10 -29.52 6.43
N ARG A 26 -24.92 -29.24 5.87
CA ARG A 26 -23.99 -28.30 6.43
C ARG A 26 -23.48 -27.34 5.36
N GLN A 27 -23.54 -26.06 5.66
CA GLN A 27 -22.86 -25.04 4.86
C GLN A 27 -21.43 -24.90 5.35
N GLY A 28 -20.47 -24.88 4.44
CA GLY A 28 -19.09 -24.56 4.79
C GLY A 28 -19.04 -23.16 5.45
N ALA A 29 -18.33 -23.07 6.54
CA ALA A 29 -18.14 -21.81 7.28
C ALA A 29 -16.64 -21.57 7.50
N TYR A 30 -16.24 -20.32 7.37
CA TYR A 30 -14.87 -19.89 7.61
C TYR A 30 -14.81 -19.02 8.86
N LYS A 31 -13.75 -19.19 9.61
CA LYS A 31 -13.49 -18.34 10.76
C LYS A 31 -13.23 -16.91 10.28
N ALA A 32 -13.99 -15.98 10.82
CA ALA A 32 -13.89 -14.57 10.47
C ALA A 32 -13.84 -13.70 11.72
N PHE A 33 -13.16 -12.57 11.61
CA PHE A 33 -13.11 -11.55 12.66
C PHE A 33 -13.14 -10.15 12.04
N GLU A 34 -13.56 -9.19 12.83
CA GLU A 34 -13.53 -7.77 12.47
C GLU A 34 -12.30 -7.12 13.10
N ARG A 35 -11.67 -6.21 12.37
CA ARG A 35 -10.59 -5.38 12.88
C ARG A 35 -10.64 -3.99 12.25
N ASN A 36 -10.85 -2.99 13.08
CA ASN A 36 -10.89 -1.57 12.67
C ASN A 36 -11.74 -1.34 11.40
N GLY A 37 -12.95 -1.90 11.37
CA GLY A 37 -13.90 -1.74 10.27
C GLY A 37 -13.66 -2.61 9.05
N LEU A 38 -12.67 -3.50 9.06
CA LEU A 38 -12.45 -4.52 8.04
C LEU A 38 -12.76 -5.91 8.58
N VAL A 39 -13.36 -6.75 7.75
CA VAL A 39 -13.63 -8.16 8.05
C VAL A 39 -12.60 -9.04 7.35
N PHE A 40 -11.97 -9.90 8.12
CA PHE A 40 -11.02 -10.90 7.63
C PHE A 40 -11.59 -12.29 7.81
N ALA A 41 -11.38 -13.16 6.83
CA ALA A 41 -11.74 -14.56 6.90
C ALA A 41 -10.57 -15.43 6.47
N TYR A 42 -10.25 -16.43 7.29
CA TYR A 42 -9.27 -17.43 6.90
C TYR A 42 -9.95 -18.52 6.07
N MET A 43 -9.51 -18.65 4.82
CA MET A 43 -10.15 -19.53 3.82
C MET A 43 -9.47 -20.90 3.71
N GLY A 44 -8.59 -21.23 4.64
CA GLY A 44 -7.89 -22.52 4.72
C GLY A 44 -8.49 -23.47 5.76
N PRO A 45 -7.86 -24.66 5.97
CA PRO A 45 -8.24 -25.60 7.03
C PRO A 45 -8.13 -24.94 8.41
N PRO A 46 -9.16 -25.03 9.27
CA PRO A 46 -9.17 -24.32 10.57
C PRO A 46 -7.96 -24.62 11.47
N GLU A 47 -7.44 -25.83 11.40
CA GLU A 47 -6.28 -26.27 12.18
C GLU A 47 -4.94 -25.68 11.68
N GLN A 48 -4.93 -25.07 10.50
CA GLN A 48 -3.77 -24.45 9.90
C GLN A 48 -3.81 -22.92 9.97
N GLU A 49 -4.82 -22.36 10.62
CA GLU A 49 -4.97 -20.90 10.71
C GLU A 49 -3.69 -20.26 11.28
N PRO A 50 -3.03 -19.37 10.52
CA PRO A 50 -1.88 -18.64 10.99
C PRO A 50 -2.31 -17.50 11.93
N PRO A 51 -1.39 -16.98 12.76
CA PRO A 51 -1.61 -15.69 13.39
C PRO A 51 -1.90 -14.61 12.34
N PHE A 52 -2.77 -13.66 12.66
CA PHE A 52 -2.98 -12.50 11.78
C PHE A 52 -1.69 -11.66 11.72
N PRO A 53 -1.18 -11.31 10.53
CA PRO A 53 0.07 -10.59 10.39
C PRO A 53 -0.12 -9.09 10.72
N GLU A 54 0.08 -8.75 11.97
CA GLU A 54 -0.04 -7.39 12.48
C GLU A 54 1.26 -6.62 12.27
N TRP A 55 1.44 -6.07 11.08
CA TRP A 55 2.63 -5.31 10.71
C TRP A 55 2.88 -4.14 11.66
N GLU A 56 4.12 -4.03 12.17
CA GLU A 56 4.58 -3.00 13.10
C GLU A 56 3.74 -2.88 14.38
N GLY A 57 3.52 -4.01 15.04
CA GLY A 57 2.89 -4.01 16.34
C GLY A 57 1.41 -3.68 16.31
N ASN A 58 0.64 -4.51 15.59
CA ASN A 58 -0.82 -4.46 15.57
C ASN A 58 -1.41 -3.30 14.77
N PHE A 59 -0.65 -2.76 13.79
CA PHE A 59 -1.03 -1.49 13.19
C PHE A 59 -1.27 -0.43 14.26
N THR A 60 -0.47 -0.49 15.34
CA THR A 60 -0.55 0.48 16.41
C THR A 60 -0.23 1.86 15.87
N VAL A 61 -1.20 2.68 15.98
CA VAL A 61 -1.07 4.13 15.81
C VAL A 61 -0.90 4.77 17.19
N ALA A 62 -0.36 5.96 17.24
CA ALA A 62 -0.38 6.73 18.49
C ALA A 62 -1.84 6.94 18.96
N GLU A 63 -2.06 7.14 20.24
CA GLU A 63 -3.43 7.39 20.78
C GLU A 63 -4.13 8.58 20.10
N THR A 64 -3.36 9.49 19.54
CA THR A 64 -3.84 10.67 18.81
C THR A 64 -4.16 10.41 17.35
N ASP A 65 -3.77 9.23 16.83
CA ASP A 65 -3.94 8.88 15.44
C ASP A 65 -5.16 7.95 15.25
N GLU A 66 -5.71 7.93 14.08
CA GLU A 66 -6.90 7.15 13.74
C GLU A 66 -6.62 6.23 12.56
N LEU A 67 -7.07 4.98 12.67
CA LEU A 67 -7.15 4.04 11.56
C LEU A 67 -8.51 4.16 10.88
N VAL A 68 -8.52 4.70 9.67
CA VAL A 68 -9.75 4.86 8.88
C VAL A 68 -9.82 3.78 7.82
N PRO A 69 -10.80 2.85 7.90
CA PRO A 69 -10.97 1.81 6.91
C PRO A 69 -11.50 2.41 5.61
N TYR A 70 -10.98 1.91 4.49
CA TYR A 70 -11.45 2.32 3.17
C TYR A 70 -11.50 1.15 2.21
N SER A 71 -12.26 1.30 1.14
CA SER A 71 -12.21 0.39 0.00
C SER A 71 -12.33 1.16 -1.31
N ASN A 72 -11.68 0.64 -2.34
CA ASN A 72 -11.72 1.23 -3.68
C ASN A 72 -11.81 0.10 -4.71
N PHE A 73 -12.76 0.19 -5.62
CA PHE A 73 -12.97 -0.81 -6.67
C PHE A 73 -12.17 -0.43 -7.92
N GLN A 74 -11.59 -1.42 -8.59
CA GLN A 74 -10.80 -1.24 -9.80
C GLN A 74 -11.35 -2.10 -10.93
N HIS A 75 -11.61 -1.49 -12.10
CA HIS A 75 -12.11 -2.18 -13.29
C HIS A 75 -10.95 -2.82 -14.10
N CYS A 76 -10.04 -3.46 -13.39
CA CYS A 76 -8.90 -4.16 -13.97
C CYS A 76 -8.40 -5.28 -13.06
N ASN A 77 -7.54 -6.12 -13.62
CA ASN A 77 -6.88 -7.19 -12.89
C ASN A 77 -6.05 -6.64 -11.72
N TRP A 78 -6.06 -7.35 -10.60
CA TRP A 78 -5.40 -6.97 -9.36
C TRP A 78 -3.88 -6.75 -9.52
N LEU A 79 -3.23 -7.47 -10.44
CA LEU A 79 -1.79 -7.34 -10.65
C LEU A 79 -1.41 -5.96 -11.19
N GLN A 80 -2.25 -5.36 -12.04
CA GLN A 80 -2.02 -4.01 -12.56
C GLN A 80 -2.02 -2.97 -11.42
N VAL A 81 -2.87 -3.16 -10.43
CA VAL A 81 -2.91 -2.31 -9.23
C VAL A 81 -1.66 -2.50 -8.36
N GLN A 82 -1.16 -3.73 -8.25
CA GLN A 82 0.10 -4.02 -7.54
C GLN A 82 1.32 -3.47 -8.29
N ASP A 83 1.31 -3.51 -9.61
CA ASP A 83 2.37 -2.91 -10.44
C ASP A 83 2.48 -1.41 -10.18
N ASN A 84 1.35 -0.69 -10.11
CA ASN A 84 1.33 0.73 -9.75
C ASN A 84 2.01 0.99 -8.39
N ALA A 85 1.78 0.11 -7.42
CA ALA A 85 2.41 0.25 -6.12
C ALA A 85 3.93 0.01 -6.13
N ALA A 86 4.46 -0.75 -7.12
CA ALA A 86 5.89 -0.97 -7.34
C ALA A 86 6.54 0.10 -8.24
N ASP A 87 5.75 0.85 -8.97
CA ASP A 87 6.21 1.95 -9.83
C ASP A 87 6.23 3.28 -9.06
N ASN A 88 7.40 3.74 -8.69
CA ASN A 88 7.56 5.04 -8.04
C ASN A 88 7.72 6.21 -9.04
N PHE A 89 7.89 5.94 -10.34
CA PHE A 89 8.05 6.99 -11.34
C PHE A 89 6.73 7.59 -11.79
N HIS A 90 5.64 6.83 -11.74
CA HIS A 90 4.33 7.36 -12.07
C HIS A 90 3.98 8.57 -11.19
N THR A 91 4.49 8.61 -9.94
CA THR A 91 4.21 9.74 -9.04
C THR A 91 4.64 11.08 -9.63
N MET A 92 5.79 11.12 -10.30
CA MET A 92 6.25 12.32 -10.99
C MET A 92 5.40 12.63 -12.25
N ALA A 93 4.99 11.57 -12.94
CA ALA A 93 4.21 11.74 -14.17
C ALA A 93 2.76 12.13 -13.90
N LEU A 94 2.16 11.57 -12.86
CA LEU A 94 0.73 11.59 -12.64
C LEU A 94 0.30 12.53 -11.51
N HIS A 95 1.15 12.68 -10.47
CA HIS A 95 0.79 13.43 -9.26
C HIS A 95 1.52 14.76 -9.10
N ALA A 96 2.61 14.99 -9.84
CA ALA A 96 3.29 16.27 -9.80
C ALA A 96 2.51 17.35 -10.58
N LYS A 97 2.62 18.58 -10.12
CA LYS A 97 2.10 19.75 -10.87
C LYS A 97 2.88 19.91 -12.17
N ARG A 98 2.17 20.00 -13.27
CA ARG A 98 2.75 20.19 -14.60
C ARG A 98 2.10 21.32 -15.35
N GLN A 99 2.89 21.97 -16.17
CA GLN A 99 2.40 22.88 -17.17
C GLN A 99 2.44 22.18 -18.52
N VAL A 100 1.27 21.82 -19.03
CA VAL A 100 1.12 21.25 -20.36
C VAL A 100 0.41 22.29 -21.22
N THR A 101 1.02 22.70 -22.33
CA THR A 101 0.43 23.66 -23.28
C THR A 101 -0.02 25.02 -22.69
N GLY A 102 0.71 25.51 -21.67
CA GLY A 102 0.40 26.82 -21.06
C GLY A 102 -0.63 26.77 -19.93
N GLU A 103 -1.31 25.65 -19.72
CA GLU A 103 -2.22 25.45 -18.61
C GLU A 103 -1.53 24.71 -17.46
N LYS A 104 -1.82 25.09 -16.22
CA LYS A 104 -1.32 24.38 -15.03
C LYS A 104 -2.06 23.07 -14.92
N PHE A 105 -1.36 21.98 -15.17
CA PHE A 105 -1.83 20.65 -14.91
C PHE A 105 -1.66 20.36 -13.41
N GLN A 106 -2.73 20.13 -12.72
CA GLN A 106 -2.71 19.82 -11.31
C GLN A 106 -2.89 18.31 -11.15
N GLY A 107 -1.82 17.62 -10.76
CA GLY A 107 -1.90 16.23 -10.32
C GLY A 107 -2.93 16.11 -9.18
N THR A 108 -3.74 15.09 -9.23
CA THR A 108 -5.07 15.09 -8.64
C THR A 108 -5.19 14.76 -7.19
N THR A 109 -4.15 14.35 -6.50
CA THR A 109 -4.37 13.64 -5.23
C THR A 109 -3.44 14.06 -4.10
N PHE A 110 -2.51 14.94 -4.37
CA PHE A 110 -1.63 15.48 -3.34
C PHE A 110 -1.88 16.98 -3.16
N ASP A 111 -1.78 17.43 -1.92
CA ASP A 111 -1.74 18.84 -1.65
C ASP A 111 -0.52 19.50 -2.32
N GLU A 112 -0.45 20.83 -2.25
CA GLU A 112 0.64 21.55 -2.92
C GLU A 112 2.03 21.12 -2.46
N VAL A 113 2.15 20.76 -1.20
CA VAL A 113 3.40 20.38 -0.57
C VAL A 113 3.84 18.97 -1.03
N GLY A 114 2.93 18.00 -0.97
CA GLY A 114 3.20 16.65 -1.45
C GLY A 114 3.48 16.61 -2.96
N ALA A 115 2.76 17.43 -3.74
CA ALA A 115 3.00 17.55 -5.18
C ALA A 115 4.38 18.08 -5.49
N ALA A 116 4.86 19.09 -4.77
CA ALA A 116 6.20 19.66 -4.96
C ALA A 116 7.31 18.61 -4.74
N SER A 117 7.22 17.80 -3.67
CA SER A 117 8.19 16.75 -3.40
C SER A 117 8.21 15.64 -4.48
N MET A 118 7.14 15.51 -5.27
CA MET A 118 7.01 14.51 -6.34
C MET A 118 7.48 15.01 -7.71
N GLU A 119 7.77 16.29 -7.89
CA GLU A 119 8.21 16.87 -9.17
C GLU A 119 9.60 16.37 -9.60
N VAL A 120 10.43 15.96 -8.64
CA VAL A 120 11.78 15.47 -8.90
C VAL A 120 11.79 13.95 -9.07
N PRO A 121 12.39 13.43 -10.17
CA PRO A 121 12.51 11.98 -10.35
C PRO A 121 13.36 11.36 -9.23
N PRO A 122 12.92 10.24 -8.66
CA PRO A 122 13.67 9.56 -7.61
C PRO A 122 14.85 8.78 -8.19
N ASP A 123 15.95 8.71 -7.44
CA ASP A 123 16.91 7.62 -7.59
C ASP A 123 16.43 6.42 -6.79
N MET A 124 16.16 5.30 -7.49
CA MET A 124 15.50 4.12 -6.93
C MET A 124 16.47 3.02 -6.54
N HIS A 125 16.13 2.34 -5.46
CA HIS A 125 16.74 1.09 -5.04
C HIS A 125 15.65 0.08 -4.67
N PHE A 126 15.64 -1.04 -5.38
CA PHE A 126 14.71 -2.14 -5.15
C PHE A 126 15.47 -3.34 -4.61
N VAL A 127 14.96 -3.95 -3.55
CA VAL A 127 15.58 -5.13 -2.96
C VAL A 127 14.56 -6.10 -2.39
N PRO A 128 14.64 -7.39 -2.73
CA PRO A 128 13.87 -8.41 -2.05
C PRO A 128 14.28 -8.50 -0.57
N VAL A 129 13.32 -8.51 0.33
CA VAL A 129 13.53 -8.60 1.76
C VAL A 129 12.73 -9.74 2.36
N GLN A 130 12.94 -10.04 3.63
CA GLN A 130 12.22 -11.11 4.33
C GLN A 130 12.26 -12.46 3.59
N GLY A 131 13.46 -12.85 3.13
CA GLY A 131 13.64 -14.10 2.38
C GLY A 131 12.96 -14.12 1.01
N GLY A 132 12.68 -12.96 0.42
CA GLY A 132 12.00 -12.85 -0.87
C GLY A 132 10.47 -12.95 -0.78
N ARG A 133 9.90 -12.84 0.42
CA ARG A 133 8.44 -12.70 0.61
C ARG A 133 7.94 -11.31 0.30
N SER A 134 8.83 -10.35 0.23
CA SER A 134 8.47 -8.96 0.01
C SER A 134 9.55 -8.18 -0.73
N LEU A 135 9.20 -6.99 -1.19
CA LEU A 135 10.05 -6.06 -1.92
C LEU A 135 10.05 -4.71 -1.21
N ALA A 136 11.22 -4.22 -0.85
CA ALA A 136 11.40 -2.84 -0.43
C ALA A 136 11.75 -1.98 -1.65
N CYS A 137 11.00 -0.89 -1.83
CA CYS A 137 11.15 0.08 -2.92
C CYS A 137 11.56 1.43 -2.33
N SER A 138 12.84 1.72 -2.29
CA SER A 138 13.39 2.96 -1.75
C SER A 138 13.68 3.98 -2.84
N GLY A 139 13.11 5.17 -2.71
CA GLY A 139 13.32 6.28 -3.64
C GLY A 139 13.85 7.51 -2.93
N ALA A 140 15.01 8.02 -3.35
CA ALA A 140 15.59 9.25 -2.84
C ALA A 140 15.38 10.42 -3.80
N ARG A 141 14.88 11.53 -3.27
CA ARG A 141 14.62 12.78 -3.98
C ARG A 141 15.22 13.96 -3.25
N ARG A 142 15.73 14.93 -3.97
CA ARG A 142 16.07 16.22 -3.42
C ARG A 142 14.79 17.04 -3.24
N SER A 143 14.51 17.51 -2.02
CA SER A 143 13.35 18.36 -1.75
C SER A 143 13.69 19.85 -1.97
N ASP A 144 14.85 20.26 -1.46
CA ASP A 144 15.42 21.60 -1.62
C ASP A 144 16.95 21.56 -1.42
N ASP A 145 17.61 22.71 -1.40
CA ASP A 145 19.06 22.80 -1.25
C ASP A 145 19.58 22.27 0.09
N GLY A 146 18.74 22.13 1.10
CA GLY A 146 19.08 21.65 2.43
C GLY A 146 18.57 20.27 2.78
N HIS A 147 17.60 19.72 2.03
CA HIS A 147 16.88 18.53 2.45
C HIS A 147 16.83 17.45 1.38
N MET A 148 16.90 16.20 1.82
CA MET A 148 16.80 14.99 1.03
C MET A 148 15.66 14.12 1.56
N TYR A 149 14.67 13.88 0.73
CA TYR A 149 13.55 12.99 1.05
C TYR A 149 13.79 11.56 0.53
N ILE A 150 13.74 10.60 1.43
CA ILE A 150 13.81 9.18 1.11
C ILE A 150 12.51 8.52 1.53
N ARG A 151 11.81 7.98 0.55
CA ARG A 151 10.56 7.26 0.75
C ARG A 151 10.75 5.78 0.44
N VAL A 152 10.46 4.92 1.40
CA VAL A 152 10.48 3.48 1.22
C VAL A 152 9.04 2.96 1.24
N GLN A 153 8.65 2.30 0.18
CA GLN A 153 7.42 1.53 0.11
C GLN A 153 7.73 0.05 0.32
N HIS A 154 6.79 -0.68 0.88
CA HIS A 154 6.95 -2.10 1.15
C HIS A 154 5.80 -2.89 0.52
N GLN A 155 6.17 -3.84 -0.34
CA GLN A 155 5.24 -4.71 -1.03
C GLN A 155 5.41 -6.14 -0.56
N VAL A 156 4.35 -6.72 -0.05
CA VAL A 156 4.36 -8.07 0.52
C VAL A 156 3.51 -8.98 -0.36
N LEU A 157 4.08 -10.12 -0.72
CA LEU A 157 3.37 -11.13 -1.49
C LEU A 157 2.16 -11.67 -0.73
N PRO A 158 1.04 -11.98 -1.41
CA PRO A 158 0.86 -11.75 -2.85
C PRO A 158 0.37 -10.33 -3.19
N ASN A 159 -0.29 -9.62 -2.30
CA ASN A 159 -1.14 -8.49 -2.66
C ASN A 159 -1.24 -7.37 -1.61
N LEU A 160 -0.36 -7.37 -0.60
CA LEU A 160 -0.33 -6.31 0.41
C LEU A 160 0.70 -5.23 0.03
N SER A 161 0.35 -3.98 0.20
CA SER A 161 1.27 -2.85 0.05
C SER A 161 1.14 -1.86 1.22
N LEU A 162 2.29 -1.39 1.68
CA LEU A 162 2.42 -0.35 2.70
C LEU A 162 3.12 0.86 2.08
N HIS A 163 2.55 2.03 2.32
CA HIS A 163 3.05 3.27 1.76
C HIS A 163 3.32 4.28 2.88
N ALA A 164 4.48 4.92 2.82
CA ALA A 164 4.78 6.06 3.65
C ALA A 164 3.95 7.29 3.23
N TYR A 165 3.83 8.24 4.12
CA TYR A 165 3.04 9.45 3.92
C TYR A 165 3.41 10.15 2.61
N THR A 166 2.39 10.42 1.79
CA THR A 166 2.57 10.98 0.44
C THR A 166 2.62 12.49 0.42
N SER A 167 2.04 13.14 1.41
CA SER A 167 2.01 14.59 1.57
C SER A 167 3.15 15.10 2.47
N GLU A 168 4.27 14.37 2.53
CA GLU A 168 5.48 14.81 3.23
C GLU A 168 6.01 16.09 2.60
N ASP A 169 6.21 17.13 3.41
CA ASP A 169 6.68 18.42 2.91
C ASP A 169 8.15 18.39 2.45
N GLY A 170 8.93 17.42 2.93
CA GLY A 170 10.31 17.25 2.52
C GLY A 170 11.28 18.35 2.96
N HIS A 171 10.82 19.39 3.63
CA HIS A 171 11.58 20.56 4.04
C HIS A 171 11.81 20.64 5.55
N LYS A 172 11.46 19.59 6.28
CA LYS A 172 11.63 19.51 7.73
C LYS A 172 12.21 18.15 8.09
N LYS A 173 13.32 18.17 8.85
CA LYS A 173 13.97 16.95 9.32
C LYS A 173 12.98 15.97 9.95
N LYS A 174 12.99 14.75 9.45
CA LYS A 174 12.20 13.62 9.95
C LYS A 174 12.97 12.33 9.70
N LEU A 175 13.62 11.81 10.69
CA LEU A 175 14.51 10.65 10.49
C LEU A 175 13.76 9.31 10.35
N PHE A 176 12.51 9.25 10.78
CA PHE A 176 11.67 8.09 10.58
C PHE A 176 10.19 8.48 10.66
N GLY A 177 9.46 8.19 9.62
CA GLY A 177 8.00 8.25 9.59
C GLY A 177 7.46 6.90 9.16
N ARG A 178 6.43 6.43 9.87
CA ARG A 178 5.77 5.16 9.59
C ARG A 178 4.93 5.22 8.31
N PHE A 179 4.36 4.09 7.93
CA PHE A 179 3.35 4.07 6.87
C PHE A 179 2.08 4.85 7.30
N ASN A 180 1.42 5.44 6.32
CA ASN A 180 0.07 6.00 6.50
C ASN A 180 -1.00 5.24 5.73
N ILE A 181 -0.59 4.34 4.84
CA ILE A 181 -1.49 3.49 4.07
C ILE A 181 -1.03 2.04 4.21
N ILE A 182 -1.98 1.17 4.53
CA ILE A 182 -1.83 -0.26 4.37
C ILE A 182 -3.04 -0.78 3.61
N ARG A 183 -2.79 -1.54 2.53
CA ARG A 183 -3.89 -2.01 1.68
C ARG A 183 -3.60 -3.37 1.05
N TRP A 184 -4.62 -4.16 0.95
CA TRP A 184 -4.66 -5.39 0.16
C TRP A 184 -5.36 -5.11 -1.17
N THR A 185 -4.79 -5.57 -2.26
CA THR A 185 -5.44 -5.59 -3.56
C THR A 185 -6.06 -6.96 -3.78
N VAL A 186 -7.36 -7.07 -3.57
CA VAL A 186 -8.07 -8.33 -3.57
C VAL A 186 -8.72 -8.56 -4.95
N PRO A 187 -8.42 -9.66 -5.65
CA PRO A 187 -9.11 -9.99 -6.89
C PRO A 187 -10.60 -10.27 -6.61
N VAL A 188 -11.48 -9.70 -7.43
CA VAL A 188 -12.91 -10.03 -7.47
C VAL A 188 -13.14 -11.10 -8.53
N ASP A 189 -12.53 -10.91 -9.70
CA ASP A 189 -12.43 -11.83 -10.82
C ASP A 189 -11.20 -11.47 -11.65
N ASP A 190 -11.04 -12.04 -12.84
CA ASP A 190 -9.89 -11.77 -13.71
C ASP A 190 -9.81 -10.32 -14.21
N HIS A 191 -10.95 -9.64 -14.23
CA HIS A 191 -11.08 -8.29 -14.82
C HIS A 191 -11.31 -7.19 -13.78
N HIS A 192 -11.55 -7.57 -12.52
CA HIS A 192 -11.87 -6.63 -11.45
C HIS A 192 -11.13 -6.96 -10.18
N SER A 193 -10.78 -5.90 -9.46
CA SER A 193 -10.15 -6.02 -8.15
C SER A 193 -10.68 -4.96 -7.19
N LYS A 194 -10.39 -5.13 -5.92
CA LYS A 194 -10.78 -4.19 -4.88
C LYS A 194 -9.61 -3.96 -3.93
N MET A 195 -9.24 -2.71 -3.76
CA MET A 195 -8.34 -2.32 -2.67
C MET A 195 -9.15 -2.24 -1.38
N LEU A 196 -8.65 -2.86 -0.34
CA LEU A 196 -9.21 -2.84 1.01
C LEU A 196 -8.08 -2.52 1.97
N GLY A 197 -8.27 -1.58 2.88
CA GLY A 197 -7.18 -1.20 3.76
C GLY A 197 -7.55 -0.14 4.79
N TRP A 198 -6.51 0.41 5.40
CA TRP A 198 -6.63 1.53 6.33
C TRP A 198 -5.74 2.69 5.91
N ARG A 199 -6.22 3.89 6.23
CA ARG A 199 -5.42 5.10 6.29
C ARG A 199 -5.13 5.41 7.75
N VAL A 200 -3.90 5.81 8.03
CA VAL A 200 -3.52 6.34 9.34
C VAL A 200 -3.53 7.85 9.23
N LEU A 201 -4.38 8.49 10.03
CA LEU A 201 -4.55 9.95 10.05
C LEU A 201 -4.23 10.47 11.44
N GLY A 202 -3.59 11.61 11.53
CA GLY A 202 -3.33 12.26 12.81
C GLY A 202 -1.94 12.89 12.91
N PRO A 203 -1.64 13.53 14.03
CA PRO A 203 -0.38 14.28 14.25
C PRO A 203 0.87 13.41 14.20
N GLY A 204 0.77 12.12 14.52
CA GLY A 204 1.89 11.17 14.45
C GLY A 204 2.34 10.87 13.02
N ILE A 205 1.48 11.15 12.04
CA ILE A 205 1.74 10.92 10.61
C ILE A 205 1.99 12.24 9.88
N ASP A 206 1.20 13.27 10.16
CA ASP A 206 1.33 14.58 9.51
C ASP A 206 2.43 15.41 10.14
N THR A 207 3.55 15.58 9.43
CA THR A 207 4.69 16.39 9.87
C THR A 207 4.38 17.88 10.04
N ARG A 208 3.32 18.36 9.42
CA ARG A 208 2.84 19.74 9.61
C ARG A 208 2.16 19.95 10.96
N GLY A 209 1.88 18.84 11.67
CA GLY A 209 1.27 18.86 13.00
C GLY A 209 -0.19 19.30 13.01
N VAL A 210 -0.85 19.23 11.88
CA VAL A 210 -2.23 19.68 11.73
C VAL A 210 -3.22 18.58 12.09
N GLY A 211 -2.89 17.32 11.81
CA GLY A 211 -3.74 16.17 12.12
C GLY A 211 -5.12 16.19 11.47
N ASP A 212 -5.34 17.12 10.56
CA ASP A 212 -6.62 17.31 9.88
C ASP A 212 -6.77 16.28 8.75
N LYS A 213 -7.84 15.52 8.78
CA LYS A 213 -8.21 14.55 7.76
C LYS A 213 -8.30 15.18 6.35
N ASN A 214 -8.73 16.43 6.27
CA ASN A 214 -8.84 17.17 5.01
C ASN A 214 -7.48 17.53 4.38
N LEU A 215 -6.39 17.43 5.14
CA LEU A 215 -5.04 17.70 4.66
C LEU A 215 -4.31 16.44 4.17
N VAL A 216 -4.96 15.29 4.20
CA VAL A 216 -4.40 14.02 3.73
C VAL A 216 -4.73 13.80 2.24
N GLY A 217 -4.54 14.82 1.44
CA GLY A 217 -4.75 14.74 -0.02
C GLY A 217 -6.18 14.47 -0.42
N TYR A 218 -6.43 13.39 -1.11
CA TYR A 218 -7.74 13.04 -1.67
C TYR A 218 -8.73 12.43 -0.67
N GLU A 219 -8.39 12.34 0.60
CA GLU A 219 -9.22 11.69 1.60
C GLU A 219 -9.99 12.69 2.42
N THR A 220 -10.92 13.34 1.77
CA THR A 220 -11.95 14.09 2.47
C THR A 220 -12.91 13.13 3.16
N MET A 221 -13.60 13.60 4.20
CA MET A 221 -14.68 12.83 4.83
C MET A 221 -15.75 12.43 3.80
N ASP A 222 -16.06 13.30 2.85
CA ASP A 222 -17.01 13.04 1.77
C ASP A 222 -16.58 11.81 0.94
N PHE A 223 -15.30 11.64 0.68
CA PHE A 223 -14.79 10.46 -0.01
C PHE A 223 -14.95 9.21 0.86
N LEU A 224 -14.56 9.27 2.12
CA LEU A 224 -14.71 8.15 3.04
C LEU A 224 -16.18 7.78 3.24
N GLU A 225 -17.06 8.77 3.36
CA GLU A 225 -18.51 8.57 3.41
C GLU A 225 -19.06 7.98 2.12
N GLY A 226 -18.58 8.42 0.97
CA GLY A 226 -18.88 7.82 -0.33
C GLY A 226 -18.46 6.36 -0.39
N GLN A 227 -17.26 6.01 0.12
CA GLN A 227 -16.81 4.63 0.23
C GLN A 227 -17.70 3.81 1.18
N VAL A 228 -18.14 4.37 2.28
CA VAL A 228 -19.10 3.72 3.21
C VAL A 228 -20.45 3.52 2.54
N ALA A 229 -20.94 4.49 1.76
CA ALA A 229 -22.18 4.36 1.01
C ALA A 229 -22.12 3.23 -0.04
N LEU A 230 -20.97 3.06 -0.70
CA LEU A 230 -20.71 1.93 -1.61
C LEU A 230 -20.68 0.57 -0.91
N ARG A 231 -20.47 0.55 0.42
CA ARG A 231 -20.49 -0.67 1.24
C ARG A 231 -21.88 -1.12 1.68
N ARG A 232 -22.93 -0.32 1.44
CA ARG A 232 -24.28 -0.77 1.77
C ARG A 232 -24.52 -2.12 1.10
N PRO A 233 -25.04 -3.12 1.85
CA PRO A 233 -25.19 -4.47 1.34
C PRO A 233 -26.12 -4.44 0.15
N GLN A 234 -25.53 -4.48 -0.99
CA GLN A 234 -26.25 -4.67 -2.23
C GLN A 234 -26.30 -6.18 -2.41
N ARG A 235 -27.45 -6.67 -2.76
CA ARG A 235 -27.69 -8.11 -2.84
C ARG A 235 -26.76 -8.72 -3.89
N PHE A 236 -26.00 -9.72 -3.50
CA PHE A 236 -25.15 -10.52 -4.38
C PHE A 236 -25.93 -10.91 -5.64
N GLY A 237 -25.42 -10.63 -6.82
CA GLY A 237 -26.05 -11.01 -8.09
C GLY A 237 -26.95 -9.95 -8.74
N GLN A 238 -27.14 -8.78 -8.16
CA GLN A 238 -27.95 -7.70 -8.75
C GLN A 238 -27.13 -6.58 -9.40
N TYR A 239 -25.81 -6.76 -9.56
CA TYR A 239 -24.98 -5.77 -10.24
C TYR A 239 -24.86 -6.07 -11.71
N LYS A 240 -25.28 -5.13 -12.50
CA LYS A 240 -24.60 -4.88 -13.76
C LYS A 240 -23.45 -3.92 -13.47
N LEU A 241 -22.28 -4.21 -14.01
CA LEU A 241 -21.07 -3.37 -13.85
C LEU A 241 -21.35 -1.91 -14.26
N GLU A 242 -22.21 -1.72 -15.24
CA GLU A 242 -22.71 -0.46 -15.77
C GLU A 242 -23.56 0.34 -14.76
N ASP A 243 -24.12 -0.33 -13.74
CA ASP A 243 -24.92 0.32 -12.69
C ASP A 243 -24.07 0.71 -11.45
N MET A 244 -22.79 0.40 -11.45
CA MET A 244 -21.90 0.85 -10.38
C MET A 244 -21.66 2.35 -10.51
N PRO A 245 -21.87 3.13 -9.44
CA PRO A 245 -21.51 4.53 -9.48
C PRO A 245 -20.03 4.65 -9.85
N PRO A 246 -19.66 5.62 -10.68
CA PRO A 246 -18.26 5.89 -10.98
C PRO A 246 -17.51 5.98 -9.66
N ILE A 247 -16.45 5.20 -9.54
CA ILE A 247 -15.67 5.17 -8.33
C ILE A 247 -15.04 6.55 -8.19
N PRO A 248 -15.25 7.25 -7.08
CA PRO A 248 -14.57 8.51 -6.83
C PRO A 248 -13.12 8.26 -6.43
N SER A 249 -12.42 7.40 -7.18
CA SER A 249 -11.03 7.02 -6.87
C SER A 249 -10.09 8.20 -6.91
N ASP A 250 -10.49 9.28 -7.52
CA ASP A 250 -9.76 10.51 -7.57
C ASP A 250 -10.66 11.74 -7.46
N HIS A 251 -11.77 11.56 -6.80
CA HIS A 251 -12.69 12.62 -6.39
C HIS A 251 -13.32 13.41 -7.52
N ARG A 252 -13.32 12.89 -8.73
CA ARG A 252 -13.94 13.53 -9.86
C ARG A 252 -15.08 12.70 -10.38
N ALA A 253 -16.29 13.21 -10.23
CA ALA A 253 -17.36 12.83 -11.10
C ALA A 253 -16.90 13.19 -12.51
N ARG A 254 -16.34 12.24 -13.23
CA ARG A 254 -15.80 12.50 -14.57
C ARG A 254 -16.92 12.49 -15.57
N GLU A 255 -17.64 13.54 -15.58
CA GLU A 255 -18.71 13.75 -16.51
C GLU A 255 -18.20 13.88 -17.97
N HIS A 256 -16.90 14.17 -18.13
CA HIS A 256 -16.33 14.42 -19.47
C HIS A 256 -14.97 13.73 -19.65
N TYR A 257 -14.85 12.97 -20.73
CA TYR A 257 -13.61 12.33 -21.18
C TYR A 257 -12.40 13.30 -21.23
N LYS A 258 -12.67 14.55 -21.59
CA LYS A 258 -11.66 15.60 -21.66
C LYS A 258 -11.00 15.84 -20.29
N ASP A 259 -11.78 15.87 -19.23
CA ASP A 259 -11.25 16.10 -17.87
C ASP A 259 -10.39 14.92 -17.41
N ALA A 260 -10.79 13.69 -17.78
CA ALA A 260 -9.98 12.50 -17.51
C ALA A 260 -8.63 12.50 -18.23
N GLN A 261 -8.54 13.15 -19.39
CA GLN A 261 -7.28 13.28 -20.14
C GLN A 261 -6.36 14.38 -19.61
N TYR A 262 -6.93 15.49 -19.13
CA TYR A 262 -6.12 16.60 -18.63
C TYR A 262 -5.59 16.41 -17.23
N ALA A 263 -6.24 15.57 -16.46
CA ALA A 263 -5.85 15.31 -15.09
C ALA A 263 -6.13 13.84 -14.70
N PRO A 264 -5.48 12.87 -15.38
CA PRO A 264 -5.65 11.45 -15.04
C PRO A 264 -5.10 11.19 -13.64
N GLY A 265 -5.80 10.32 -12.89
CA GLY A 265 -5.30 9.73 -11.65
C GLY A 265 -4.75 8.31 -11.89
N ASP A 266 -4.37 7.64 -10.80
CA ASP A 266 -3.92 6.24 -10.85
C ASP A 266 -4.96 5.34 -11.50
N TYR A 267 -6.23 5.57 -11.21
CA TYR A 267 -7.32 4.78 -11.76
C TYR A 267 -7.30 4.75 -13.29
N GLU A 268 -7.25 5.92 -13.94
CA GLU A 268 -7.23 6.00 -15.41
C GLU A 268 -5.95 5.41 -15.98
N ALA A 269 -4.82 5.67 -15.35
CA ALA A 269 -3.55 5.12 -15.80
C ALA A 269 -3.55 3.59 -15.77
N ILE A 270 -4.12 3.02 -14.72
CA ILE A 270 -4.17 1.56 -14.54
C ILE A 270 -5.20 0.94 -15.49
N ILE A 271 -6.43 1.44 -15.56
CA ILE A 271 -7.48 0.85 -16.40
C ILE A 271 -7.25 1.06 -17.89
N SER A 272 -6.51 2.11 -18.29
CA SER A 272 -6.17 2.35 -19.70
C SER A 272 -5.29 1.27 -20.30
N GLN A 273 -4.64 0.46 -19.47
CA GLN A 273 -3.89 -0.72 -19.88
C GLN A 273 -4.78 -1.93 -20.25
N ARG A 274 -6.10 -1.74 -20.31
CA ARG A 274 -7.17 -2.76 -20.46
C ARG A 274 -7.49 -3.44 -19.13
N GLN A 275 -8.61 -4.17 -19.11
CA GLN A 275 -9.03 -4.93 -17.93
C GLN A 275 -7.99 -5.99 -17.52
N ILE A 276 -7.33 -6.61 -18.50
CA ILE A 276 -6.14 -7.46 -18.30
C ILE A 276 -5.04 -6.87 -19.20
N ALA A 277 -3.97 -6.39 -18.61
CA ALA A 277 -2.82 -5.88 -19.33
C ALA A 277 -2.16 -6.97 -20.17
N VAL A 278 -1.82 -6.64 -21.40
CA VAL A 278 -1.09 -7.54 -22.30
C VAL A 278 0.39 -7.27 -22.18
N HIS A 279 1.10 -8.06 -21.40
CA HIS A 279 2.53 -7.86 -21.09
C HIS A 279 3.42 -7.85 -22.33
N ALA A 280 3.00 -8.51 -23.43
CA ALA A 280 3.73 -8.47 -24.70
C ALA A 280 3.70 -7.10 -25.40
N LEU A 281 2.82 -6.20 -24.97
CA LEU A 281 2.70 -4.84 -25.51
C LEU A 281 3.40 -3.79 -24.64
N GLU A 282 4.01 -4.19 -23.53
CA GLU A 282 4.74 -3.30 -22.64
C GLU A 282 6.03 -2.79 -23.31
N ASN A 283 6.39 -1.56 -23.00
CA ASN A 283 7.65 -0.95 -23.42
C ASN A 283 8.53 -0.70 -22.19
N PRO A 284 9.16 -1.75 -21.65
CA PRO A 284 9.86 -1.69 -20.39
C PRO A 284 11.09 -0.81 -20.45
N THR A 285 11.29 -0.05 -19.37
CA THR A 285 12.45 0.77 -19.15
C THR A 285 13.18 0.37 -17.87
N LYS A 286 14.35 0.96 -17.61
CA LYS A 286 15.05 0.76 -16.33
C LYS A 286 14.22 1.25 -15.11
N PHE A 287 13.24 2.09 -15.36
CA PHE A 287 12.38 2.63 -14.30
C PHE A 287 11.37 1.62 -13.81
N ASP A 288 11.03 0.62 -14.61
CA ASP A 288 10.08 -0.45 -14.29
C ASP A 288 10.73 -1.62 -13.52
N ALA A 289 12.00 -1.47 -13.12
CA ALA A 289 12.75 -2.54 -12.45
C ALA A 289 12.03 -3.09 -11.20
N GLY A 290 11.36 -2.22 -10.42
CA GLY A 290 10.57 -2.62 -9.26
C GLY A 290 9.39 -3.49 -9.63
N VAL A 291 8.64 -3.13 -10.66
CA VAL A 291 7.51 -3.88 -11.21
C VAL A 291 7.95 -5.28 -11.63
N PHE A 292 9.02 -5.38 -12.44
CA PHE A 292 9.52 -6.67 -12.89
C PHE A 292 10.07 -7.53 -11.77
N MET A 293 10.70 -6.91 -10.77
CA MET A 293 11.20 -7.62 -9.59
C MET A 293 10.04 -8.18 -8.76
N PHE A 294 8.99 -7.40 -8.51
CA PHE A 294 7.80 -7.87 -7.81
C PHE A 294 7.10 -9.01 -8.56
N ARG A 295 6.88 -8.85 -9.86
CA ARG A 295 6.33 -9.90 -10.72
C ARG A 295 7.19 -11.17 -10.74
N LYS A 296 8.53 -11.03 -10.66
CA LYS A 296 9.42 -12.18 -10.53
C LYS A 296 9.23 -12.89 -9.21
N LEU A 297 9.22 -12.16 -8.08
CA LEU A 297 8.98 -12.75 -6.76
C LEU A 297 7.64 -13.50 -6.72
N LEU A 298 6.59 -12.91 -7.28
CA LEU A 298 5.28 -13.54 -7.38
C LEU A 298 5.32 -14.83 -8.21
N ARG A 299 5.97 -14.81 -9.38
CA ARG A 299 6.14 -16.02 -10.22
C ARG A 299 6.94 -17.10 -9.51
N ASP A 300 7.99 -16.71 -8.79
CA ASP A 300 8.83 -17.65 -8.02
C ASP A 300 8.02 -18.30 -6.89
N ALA A 301 7.14 -17.53 -6.22
CA ALA A 301 6.23 -18.05 -5.22
C ALA A 301 5.23 -19.06 -5.82
N VAL A 302 4.57 -18.69 -6.93
CA VAL A 302 3.58 -19.56 -7.63
C VAL A 302 4.23 -20.86 -8.14
N ARG A 303 5.47 -20.79 -8.59
CA ARG A 303 6.22 -21.97 -9.09
C ARG A 303 6.86 -22.80 -7.97
N GLY A 304 6.80 -22.34 -6.72
CA GLY A 304 7.47 -22.99 -5.60
C GLY A 304 9.01 -22.91 -5.66
N THR A 305 9.56 -22.03 -6.50
CA THR A 305 11.03 -21.86 -6.61
C THR A 305 11.60 -20.96 -5.50
N ASN A 306 10.75 -20.21 -4.79
CA ASN A 306 11.08 -19.56 -3.54
C ASN A 306 10.33 -20.22 -2.38
N PRO A 307 10.96 -21.15 -1.65
CA PRO A 307 10.30 -21.88 -0.56
C PRO A 307 9.85 -20.95 0.58
N ASN A 308 10.53 -19.82 0.79
CA ASN A 308 10.17 -18.86 1.85
C ASN A 308 8.88 -18.08 1.54
N ALA A 309 8.44 -18.06 0.29
CA ALA A 309 7.21 -17.36 -0.13
C ALA A 309 5.97 -18.27 -0.15
N SER A 310 6.09 -19.55 0.26
CA SER A 310 4.91 -20.41 0.37
C SER A 310 4.02 -19.98 1.54
N PRO A 311 2.69 -20.23 1.45
CA PRO A 311 1.76 -19.93 2.55
C PRO A 311 2.15 -20.62 3.86
N GLU A 312 2.63 -21.86 3.81
CA GLU A 312 3.05 -22.65 4.97
C GLU A 312 4.26 -22.00 5.64
N LYS A 313 5.28 -21.64 4.87
CA LYS A 313 6.46 -20.95 5.37
C LYS A 313 6.15 -19.55 5.90
N PHE A 314 5.21 -18.86 5.29
CA PHE A 314 4.74 -17.60 5.83
C PHE A 314 4.05 -17.78 7.18
N ALA A 315 3.21 -18.80 7.31
CA ALA A 315 2.55 -19.14 8.56
C ALA A 315 3.55 -19.57 9.66
N GLU A 316 4.57 -20.37 9.32
CA GLU A 316 5.67 -20.72 10.23
C GLU A 316 6.40 -19.47 10.71
N TRP A 317 6.80 -18.61 9.78
CA TRP A 317 7.48 -17.35 10.10
C TRP A 317 6.65 -16.45 11.01
N LEU A 318 5.34 -16.32 10.76
CA LEU A 318 4.46 -15.55 11.63
C LEU A 318 4.39 -16.13 13.05
N ARG A 319 4.49 -17.44 13.22
CA ARG A 319 4.51 -18.07 14.55
C ARG A 319 5.85 -17.86 15.25
N GLU A 320 6.95 -17.89 14.54
CA GLU A 320 8.31 -17.66 15.06
C GLU A 320 8.53 -16.19 15.42
N GLU A 321 8.18 -15.28 14.53
CA GLU A 321 8.33 -13.83 14.68
C GLU A 321 7.23 -13.21 15.56
N GLY A 322 6.20 -13.97 15.88
CA GLY A 322 4.96 -13.44 16.41
C GLY A 322 4.09 -12.79 15.33
N ALA A 323 2.89 -12.38 15.70
CA ALA A 323 1.94 -11.82 14.76
C ALA A 323 2.22 -10.36 14.34
N ALA A 324 3.35 -9.80 14.73
CA ALA A 324 3.73 -8.42 14.52
C ALA A 324 5.06 -8.29 13.74
N PRO A 325 5.09 -8.66 12.46
CA PRO A 325 6.27 -8.47 11.62
C PRO A 325 6.58 -6.99 11.39
N ASN A 326 7.85 -6.65 11.26
CA ASN A 326 8.25 -5.28 10.93
C ASN A 326 8.04 -4.97 9.46
N SER A 327 7.60 -3.76 9.16
CA SER A 327 7.53 -3.24 7.81
C SER A 327 8.85 -2.56 7.40
N TYR A 328 9.12 -2.54 6.09
CA TYR A 328 10.20 -1.73 5.52
C TYR A 328 9.71 -0.35 5.07
N CYS A 329 8.43 -0.06 5.29
CA CYS A 329 7.86 1.21 4.89
C CYS A 329 8.32 2.34 5.80
N SER A 330 8.86 3.41 5.20
CA SER A 330 9.24 4.61 5.94
C SER A 330 9.31 5.85 5.06
N GLY A 331 9.02 7.01 5.65
CA GLY A 331 9.30 8.33 5.09
C GLY A 331 10.36 9.04 5.92
N ASN A 332 11.43 9.52 5.28
CA ASN A 332 12.59 10.07 5.97
C ASN A 332 13.03 11.36 5.28
N VAL A 333 13.29 12.41 6.04
CA VAL A 333 13.84 13.66 5.56
C VAL A 333 15.15 13.94 6.28
N PHE A 334 16.24 13.94 5.54
CA PHE A 334 17.58 14.24 6.02
C PHE A 334 17.93 15.71 5.76
N GLU A 335 18.57 16.36 6.70
CA GLU A 335 19.18 17.68 6.51
C GLU A 335 20.57 17.50 5.91
N LEU A 336 20.62 17.59 4.59
CA LEU A 336 21.85 17.39 3.82
C LEU A 336 21.92 18.45 2.71
N PRO A 337 22.97 19.28 2.67
CA PRO A 337 23.15 20.26 1.61
C PRO A 337 23.33 19.56 0.25
N VAL A 338 23.01 20.26 -0.84
CA VAL A 338 23.14 19.76 -2.21
C VAL A 338 24.61 19.42 -2.55
N GLY A 339 24.82 18.44 -3.42
CA GLY A 339 26.14 18.05 -3.91
C GLY A 339 26.86 19.17 -4.67
N ARG A 340 28.18 19.19 -4.62
CA ARG A 340 29.00 20.17 -5.36
C ARG A 340 28.86 19.96 -6.88
N THR A 341 28.66 18.74 -7.31
CA THR A 341 28.42 18.37 -8.71
C THR A 341 27.16 17.51 -8.86
N LYS A 342 26.66 17.36 -10.09
CA LYS A 342 25.54 16.46 -10.39
C LYS A 342 25.86 15.00 -10.09
N GLU A 343 27.09 14.59 -10.31
CA GLU A 343 27.58 13.24 -10.07
C GLU A 343 27.63 12.92 -8.56
N GLU A 344 28.10 13.87 -7.75
CA GLU A 344 28.05 13.75 -6.28
C GLU A 344 26.60 13.64 -5.79
N GLU A 345 25.72 14.46 -6.33
CA GLU A 345 24.30 14.46 -5.95
C GLU A 345 23.60 13.15 -6.28
N VAL A 346 23.83 12.60 -7.49
CA VAL A 346 23.30 11.29 -7.88
C VAL A 346 23.88 10.18 -7.02
N THR A 347 25.19 10.25 -6.73
CA THR A 347 25.86 9.27 -5.87
C THR A 347 25.30 9.30 -4.46
N LEU A 348 25.07 10.48 -3.91
CA LEU A 348 24.47 10.67 -2.59
C LEU A 348 23.04 10.08 -2.52
N ARG A 349 22.18 10.42 -3.48
CA ARG A 349 20.81 9.88 -3.50
C ARG A 349 20.80 8.36 -3.55
N ARG A 350 21.62 7.76 -4.40
CA ARG A 350 21.75 6.30 -4.52
C ARG A 350 22.31 5.65 -3.27
N HIS A 351 23.27 6.30 -2.62
CA HIS A 351 23.81 5.84 -1.36
C HIS A 351 22.73 5.82 -0.29
N LEU A 352 22.05 6.93 -0.08
CA LEU A 352 21.00 7.05 0.93
C LEU A 352 19.84 6.08 0.69
N ALA A 353 19.39 5.92 -0.55
CA ALA A 353 18.33 4.96 -0.89
C ALA A 353 18.69 3.52 -0.46
N ARG A 354 19.96 3.13 -0.54
CA ARG A 354 20.45 1.81 -0.11
C ARG A 354 20.61 1.71 1.39
N GLU A 355 21.27 2.70 2.02
CA GLU A 355 21.58 2.64 3.44
C GLU A 355 20.32 2.67 4.32
N VAL A 356 19.32 3.44 3.91
CA VAL A 356 18.02 3.45 4.60
C VAL A 356 17.41 2.03 4.64
N VAL A 357 17.42 1.29 3.53
CA VAL A 357 16.91 -0.10 3.52
C VAL A 357 17.77 -1.02 4.38
N LYS A 358 19.10 -0.85 4.40
CA LYS A 358 19.97 -1.63 5.30
C LYS A 358 19.68 -1.38 6.76
N ILE A 359 19.42 -0.13 7.14
CA ILE A 359 19.03 0.23 8.52
C ILE A 359 17.71 -0.45 8.88
N LEU A 360 16.73 -0.40 8.00
CA LEU A 360 15.44 -1.07 8.22
C LEU A 360 15.60 -2.59 8.31
N SER A 361 16.48 -3.19 7.51
CA SER A 361 16.84 -4.61 7.60
C SER A 361 17.51 -4.96 8.93
N ALA A 362 18.45 -4.14 9.39
CA ALA A 362 19.09 -4.35 10.68
C ALA A 362 18.12 -4.23 11.86
N ALA A 363 17.02 -3.51 11.67
CA ALA A 363 15.96 -3.34 12.67
C ALA A 363 14.87 -4.44 12.59
N GLU A 364 15.02 -5.47 11.74
CA GLU A 364 13.94 -6.45 11.49
C GLU A 364 13.57 -7.26 12.74
N THR A 365 14.56 -7.58 13.58
CA THR A 365 14.35 -8.31 14.82
C THR A 365 13.99 -7.44 16.03
N VAL A 366 14.07 -6.11 15.89
CA VAL A 366 13.74 -5.16 16.96
C VAL A 366 12.26 -4.80 16.88
N LYS A 367 11.54 -4.84 18.00
CA LYS A 367 10.07 -4.67 18.02
C LYS A 367 9.62 -3.40 18.76
N GLY A 368 8.45 -2.90 18.40
CA GLY A 368 7.75 -1.81 19.09
C GLY A 368 8.54 -0.51 19.16
N ALA A 369 8.43 0.20 20.26
CA ALA A 369 9.09 1.51 20.46
C ALA A 369 10.62 1.43 20.40
N GLN A 370 11.22 0.30 20.76
CA GLN A 370 12.67 0.10 20.66
C GLN A 370 13.13 0.10 19.19
N ARG A 371 12.31 -0.43 18.28
CA ARG A 371 12.61 -0.40 16.84
C ARG A 371 12.66 1.02 16.30
N GLU A 372 11.68 1.84 16.65
CA GLU A 372 11.68 3.22 16.20
C GLU A 372 12.90 3.99 16.72
N ALA A 373 13.23 3.82 17.99
CA ALA A 373 14.42 4.43 18.58
C ALA A 373 15.70 3.97 17.87
N PHE A 374 15.86 2.67 17.64
CA PHE A 374 16.99 2.10 16.91
C PHE A 374 17.11 2.67 15.49
N VAL A 375 16.00 2.70 14.75
CA VAL A 375 16.00 3.23 13.37
C VAL A 375 16.38 4.71 13.36
N ARG A 376 15.78 5.52 14.24
CA ARG A 376 16.08 6.96 14.35
C ARG A 376 17.57 7.21 14.67
N GLU A 377 18.14 6.50 15.62
CA GLU A 377 19.56 6.59 15.98
C GLU A 377 20.46 6.28 14.79
N ARG A 378 20.15 5.20 14.04
CA ARG A 378 20.92 4.82 12.86
C ARG A 378 20.79 5.80 11.70
N MET A 379 19.61 6.38 11.51
CA MET A 379 19.40 7.43 10.50
C MET A 379 20.17 8.73 10.88
N GLU A 380 20.20 9.09 12.16
CA GLU A 380 21.01 10.21 12.65
C GLU A 380 22.50 9.97 12.39
N ALA A 381 22.99 8.77 12.72
CA ALA A 381 24.38 8.39 12.46
C ALA A 381 24.74 8.45 10.97
N LEU A 382 23.84 7.96 10.10
CA LEU A 382 24.01 8.05 8.65
C LEU A 382 24.10 9.50 8.17
N GLN A 383 23.23 10.38 8.69
CA GLN A 383 23.29 11.80 8.35
C GLN A 383 24.64 12.42 8.77
N ALA A 384 25.08 12.15 10.00
CA ALA A 384 26.35 12.66 10.51
C ALA A 384 27.53 12.18 9.67
N GLU A 385 27.60 10.88 9.34
CA GLU A 385 28.63 10.30 8.48
C GLU A 385 28.71 10.99 7.12
N VAL A 386 27.56 11.24 6.49
CA VAL A 386 27.50 11.92 5.19
C VAL A 386 28.01 13.35 5.30
N LEU A 387 27.65 14.07 6.36
CA LEU A 387 28.14 15.46 6.59
C LEU A 387 29.64 15.51 6.83
N GLU A 388 30.18 14.60 7.63
CA GLU A 388 31.64 14.50 7.89
C GLU A 388 32.43 14.20 6.60
N ARG A 389 32.01 13.24 5.81
CA ARG A 389 32.66 12.93 4.52
C ARG A 389 32.65 14.09 3.53
N ARG A 390 31.68 14.99 3.65
CA ARG A 390 31.58 16.17 2.78
C ARG A 390 32.34 17.37 3.28
N ALA A 391 32.69 17.40 4.58
CA ALA A 391 33.50 18.42 5.17
C ALA A 391 35.01 18.15 4.95
N ALA A 392 35.37 16.87 4.78
CA ALA A 392 36.73 16.43 4.43
C ALA A 392 37.03 16.62 2.94
#